data_97799b5d5c89d5ac45e5d896eaebf2a6
#
_entry.id   97799b5d5c89d5ac45e5d896eaebf2a6
#
_cell.length_a   1.000
_cell.length_b   1.000
_cell.length_c   1.000
_cell.angle_alpha   90.00
_cell.angle_beta   90.00
_cell.angle_gamma   90.00
#
_symmetry.space_group_name_H-M   'P 1'
#
loop_
_entity.id
_entity.type
_entity.pdbx_description
1 polymer ?
#
loop_
_entity_poly.entity_id
_entity_poly.type
_entity_poly.pdbx_seq_one_letter_code
_entity_poly.pdbx_strand_id
1 'polypeptide(L)'
;APKLPMVLAADPVWQMPARPWLGGDAIVLSWRPTPLLDHAGWRCLTEALDRLSADLDAPVIWLAFHHHQDAPLLQHLSDQGLLPARLKARSSTLVPQTLESVSDLVQRARLVLPMRLHALILARLANSPMAALSYDPKVEAAAAMATVPCIPLRSLPFVDDLLTLWRAEVDRPADPDQTQALRR
;
A
#
# COMPACT_ATOMS: atom_id res chain seq x y z
N ALA A 1 10.38 21.11 35.20
CA ALA A 1 9.42 20.01 35.09
C ALA A 1 10.14 18.79 34.53
N PRO A 2 10.03 17.60 35.14
CA PRO A 2 10.65 16.40 34.59
C PRO A 2 10.01 16.05 33.25
N LYS A 3 10.82 15.89 32.21
CA LYS A 3 10.37 15.33 30.93
C LYS A 3 10.00 13.87 31.17
N LEU A 4 8.72 13.55 31.13
CA LEU A 4 8.28 12.16 31.11
C LEU A 4 8.94 11.45 29.93
N PRO A 5 9.50 10.26 30.11
CA PRO A 5 10.04 9.48 29.00
C PRO A 5 8.89 9.18 28.02
N MET A 6 9.03 9.66 26.79
CA MET A 6 8.07 9.36 25.73
C MET A 6 8.36 7.90 25.32
N VAL A 7 7.57 6.96 25.83
CA VAL A 7 7.58 5.59 25.36
C VAL A 7 6.94 5.59 23.99
N LEU A 8 7.71 5.29 22.95
CA LEU A 8 7.17 4.98 21.63
C LEU A 8 6.43 3.65 21.76
N ALA A 9 5.12 3.72 22.01
CA ALA A 9 4.28 2.53 21.96
C ALA A 9 4.09 2.16 20.46
N ALA A 10 4.28 0.89 20.16
CA ALA A 10 3.94 0.35 18.84
C ALA A 10 2.45 0.56 18.58
N ASP A 11 2.07 0.79 17.30
CA ASP A 11 0.68 0.95 16.90
C ASP A 11 -0.11 -0.30 17.35
N PRO A 12 -1.27 -0.15 18.03
CA PRO A 12 -2.07 -1.29 18.53
C PRO A 12 -2.44 -2.31 17.46
N VAL A 13 -2.50 -1.93 16.19
CA VAL A 13 -2.80 -2.83 15.08
C VAL A 13 -1.75 -3.94 14.95
N TRP A 14 -0.51 -3.73 15.40
CA TRP A 14 0.50 -4.80 15.46
C TRP A 14 0.12 -5.98 16.38
N GLN A 15 -0.82 -5.78 17.29
CA GLN A 15 -1.31 -6.85 18.17
C GLN A 15 -2.35 -7.77 17.51
N MET A 16 -2.84 -7.43 16.32
CA MET A 16 -3.76 -8.29 15.57
C MET A 16 -3.06 -9.61 15.19
N PRO A 17 -3.84 -10.71 15.02
CA PRO A 17 -3.27 -12.01 14.67
C PRO A 17 -2.54 -11.96 13.33
N ALA A 18 -1.34 -12.54 13.27
CA ALA A 18 -0.68 -12.81 12.00
C ALA A 18 -1.45 -13.89 11.24
N ARG A 19 -1.47 -13.77 9.90
CA ARG A 19 -2.16 -14.70 9.00
C ARG A 19 -1.20 -15.16 7.91
N PRO A 20 -1.37 -16.37 7.35
CA PRO A 20 -0.59 -16.77 6.18
C PRO A 20 -1.08 -16.02 4.95
N TRP A 21 -0.17 -15.67 4.06
CA TRP A 21 -0.55 -15.23 2.71
C TRP A 21 -1.13 -16.39 1.92
N LEU A 22 -2.23 -16.15 1.23
CA LEU A 22 -2.97 -17.19 0.49
C LEU A 22 -2.78 -17.08 -1.03
N GLY A 23 -2.10 -16.04 -1.49
CA GLY A 23 -2.05 -15.72 -2.92
C GLY A 23 -3.35 -15.13 -3.44
N GLY A 24 -3.31 -14.55 -4.61
CA GLY A 24 -4.47 -13.97 -5.28
C GLY A 24 -4.08 -13.25 -6.55
N ASP A 25 -5.05 -12.61 -7.19
CA ASP A 25 -4.87 -12.03 -8.53
C ASP A 25 -4.77 -10.50 -8.51
N ALA A 26 -5.30 -9.83 -7.47
CA ALA A 26 -5.44 -8.39 -7.45
C ALA A 26 -4.20 -7.66 -6.91
N ILE A 27 -3.92 -6.48 -7.48
CA ILE A 27 -3.08 -5.47 -6.85
C ILE A 27 -3.97 -4.62 -5.94
N VAL A 28 -3.61 -4.50 -4.66
CA VAL A 28 -4.36 -3.71 -3.69
C VAL A 28 -3.61 -2.43 -3.36
N LEU A 29 -4.24 -1.28 -3.56
CA LEU A 29 -3.70 0.03 -3.22
C LEU A 29 -4.39 0.57 -1.97
N SER A 30 -3.64 1.26 -1.11
CA SER A 30 -4.21 2.11 -0.08
C SER A 30 -3.62 3.51 -0.19
N TRP A 31 -3.95 4.17 -1.31
CA TRP A 31 -3.47 5.50 -1.63
C TRP A 31 -4.40 6.59 -1.13
N ARG A 32 -3.87 7.78 -0.96
CA ARG A 32 -4.60 8.95 -0.47
C ARG A 32 -4.20 10.21 -1.24
N PRO A 33 -5.08 11.21 -1.34
CA PRO A 33 -4.67 12.54 -1.78
C PRO A 33 -3.55 13.10 -0.90
N THR A 34 -2.54 13.69 -1.52
CA THR A 34 -1.41 14.28 -0.80
C THR A 34 -0.84 15.47 -1.58
N PRO A 35 -0.45 16.56 -0.93
CA PRO A 35 0.18 17.69 -1.58
C PRO A 35 1.61 17.41 -2.05
N LEU A 36 2.20 16.25 -1.70
CA LEU A 36 3.52 15.83 -2.15
C LEU A 36 3.54 15.37 -3.60
N LEU A 37 2.38 15.10 -4.19
CA LEU A 37 2.23 14.67 -5.57
C LEU A 37 1.49 15.74 -6.37
N ASP A 38 2.20 16.32 -7.32
CA ASP A 38 1.61 17.12 -8.39
C ASP A 38 1.06 16.22 -9.53
N HIS A 39 0.58 16.81 -10.61
CA HIS A 39 0.09 16.06 -11.77
C HIS A 39 1.15 15.13 -12.39
N ALA A 40 2.41 15.53 -12.39
CA ALA A 40 3.51 14.70 -12.92
C ALA A 40 3.76 13.48 -12.01
N GLY A 41 3.76 13.68 -10.69
CA GLY A 41 3.91 12.60 -9.71
C GLY A 41 2.76 11.59 -9.78
N TRP A 42 1.52 12.06 -9.84
CA TRP A 42 0.36 11.17 -10.02
C TRP A 42 0.42 10.41 -11.34
N ARG A 43 0.79 11.07 -12.43
CA ARG A 43 0.94 10.41 -13.74
C ARG A 43 2.02 9.34 -13.70
N CYS A 44 3.14 9.60 -13.04
CA CYS A 44 4.22 8.62 -12.86
C CYS A 44 3.71 7.36 -12.14
N LEU A 45 2.99 7.52 -11.02
CA LEU A 45 2.45 6.40 -10.25
C LEU A 45 1.40 5.61 -11.04
N THR A 46 0.45 6.31 -11.68
CA THR A 46 -0.64 5.65 -12.41
C THR A 46 -0.15 4.98 -13.69
N GLU A 47 0.87 5.52 -14.35
CA GLU A 47 1.50 4.88 -15.53
C GLU A 47 2.26 3.61 -15.14
N ALA A 48 3.06 3.65 -14.06
CA ALA A 48 3.73 2.47 -13.55
C ALA A 48 2.73 1.38 -13.15
N LEU A 49 1.63 1.77 -12.48
CA LEU A 49 0.57 0.86 -12.08
C LEU A 49 -0.18 0.27 -13.28
N ASP A 50 -0.48 1.08 -14.31
CA ASP A 50 -1.12 0.62 -15.53
C ASP A 50 -0.29 -0.46 -16.24
N ARG A 51 1.01 -0.24 -16.36
CA ARG A 51 1.93 -1.21 -16.93
C ARG A 51 2.00 -2.48 -16.10
N LEU A 52 2.15 -2.35 -14.78
CA LEU A 52 2.19 -3.51 -13.88
C LEU A 52 0.90 -4.33 -13.96
N SER A 53 -0.26 -3.68 -13.87
CA SER A 53 -1.57 -4.32 -13.96
C SER A 53 -1.75 -5.06 -15.30
N ALA A 54 -1.26 -4.47 -16.40
CA ALA A 54 -1.32 -5.09 -17.72
C ALA A 54 -0.40 -6.31 -17.84
N ASP A 55 0.84 -6.19 -17.37
CA ASP A 55 1.83 -7.28 -17.41
C ASP A 55 1.40 -8.50 -16.60
N LEU A 56 0.74 -8.25 -15.48
CA LEU A 56 0.26 -9.30 -14.58
C LEU A 56 -1.15 -9.80 -14.92
N ASP A 57 -1.84 -9.14 -15.84
CA ASP A 57 -3.28 -9.30 -16.09
C ASP A 57 -4.12 -9.17 -14.80
N ALA A 58 -3.74 -8.27 -13.91
CA ALA A 58 -4.25 -8.13 -12.56
C ALA A 58 -5.26 -7.00 -12.43
N PRO A 59 -6.44 -7.20 -11.82
CA PRO A 59 -7.32 -6.12 -11.41
C PRO A 59 -6.69 -5.29 -10.30
N VAL A 60 -7.12 -4.04 -10.18
CA VAL A 60 -6.62 -3.10 -9.17
C VAL A 60 -7.75 -2.69 -8.23
N ILE A 61 -7.54 -2.92 -6.93
CA ILE A 61 -8.50 -2.56 -5.89
C ILE A 61 -7.95 -1.36 -5.11
N TRP A 62 -8.67 -0.24 -5.16
CA TRP A 62 -8.39 0.99 -4.41
C TRP A 62 -9.09 0.91 -3.06
N LEU A 63 -8.34 0.50 -2.04
CA LEU A 63 -8.81 0.32 -0.68
C LEU A 63 -8.88 1.68 0.04
N ALA A 64 -10.08 2.18 0.28
CA ALA A 64 -10.34 3.46 0.91
C ALA A 64 -10.51 3.30 2.44
N PHE A 65 -9.44 3.52 3.21
CA PHE A 65 -9.50 3.48 4.67
C PHE A 65 -10.33 4.63 5.25
N HIS A 66 -10.21 5.83 4.66
CA HIS A 66 -11.02 6.98 5.02
C HIS A 66 -12.02 7.26 3.89
N HIS A 67 -13.27 6.87 4.11
CA HIS A 67 -14.34 6.98 3.12
C HIS A 67 -14.36 8.35 2.41
N HIS A 68 -14.35 9.45 3.17
CA HIS A 68 -14.45 10.80 2.59
C HIS A 68 -13.16 11.29 1.91
N GLN A 69 -12.00 10.78 2.29
CA GLN A 69 -10.71 11.21 1.75
C GLN A 69 -10.20 10.32 0.63
N ASP A 70 -10.30 9.00 0.80
CA ASP A 70 -9.66 8.04 -0.09
C ASP A 70 -10.60 7.55 -1.19
N ALA A 71 -11.90 7.34 -0.89
CA ALA A 71 -12.84 6.79 -1.85
C ALA A 71 -12.99 7.63 -3.14
N PRO A 72 -12.96 8.97 -3.09
CA PRO A 72 -13.04 9.80 -4.30
C PRO A 72 -11.78 9.79 -5.18
N LEU A 73 -10.64 9.29 -4.68
CA LEU A 73 -9.34 9.47 -5.35
C LEU A 73 -9.32 8.89 -6.76
N LEU A 74 -9.82 7.67 -6.96
CA LEU A 74 -9.88 7.03 -8.27
C LEU A 74 -10.65 7.88 -9.29
N GLN A 75 -11.84 8.36 -8.91
CA GLN A 75 -12.67 9.20 -9.77
C GLN A 75 -11.99 10.56 -10.02
N HIS A 76 -11.41 11.18 -8.98
CA HIS A 76 -10.71 12.44 -9.09
C HIS A 76 -9.52 12.38 -10.08
N LEU A 77 -8.69 11.34 -10.01
CA LEU A 77 -7.59 11.13 -10.96
C LEU A 77 -8.10 10.89 -12.37
N SER A 78 -9.23 10.19 -12.52
CA SER A 78 -9.89 9.99 -13.82
C SER A 78 -10.38 11.31 -14.41
N ASP A 79 -11.04 12.16 -13.63
CA ASP A 79 -11.60 13.44 -14.06
C ASP A 79 -10.50 14.45 -14.46
N GLN A 80 -9.34 14.34 -13.83
CA GLN A 80 -8.16 15.14 -14.17
C GLN A 80 -7.34 14.59 -15.36
N GLY A 81 -7.74 13.46 -15.95
CA GLY A 81 -6.98 12.83 -17.03
C GLY A 81 -5.63 12.25 -16.60
N LEU A 82 -5.50 11.92 -15.31
CA LEU A 82 -4.28 11.35 -14.70
C LEU A 82 -4.34 9.83 -14.58
N LEU A 83 -5.45 9.21 -14.98
CA LEU A 83 -5.66 7.78 -14.91
C LEU A 83 -5.73 7.21 -16.33
N PRO A 84 -4.78 6.33 -16.74
CA PRO A 84 -4.85 5.65 -18.03
C PRO A 84 -6.18 4.89 -18.21
N ALA A 85 -6.76 4.91 -19.42
CA ALA A 85 -8.06 4.29 -19.70
C ALA A 85 -8.08 2.79 -19.39
N ARG A 86 -6.98 2.09 -19.69
CA ARG A 86 -6.82 0.66 -19.39
C ARG A 86 -6.81 0.40 -17.89
N LEU A 87 -6.06 1.20 -17.12
CA LEU A 87 -6.04 1.11 -15.66
C LEU A 87 -7.41 1.39 -15.07
N LYS A 88 -8.11 2.42 -15.57
CA LYS A 88 -9.49 2.72 -15.15
C LYS A 88 -10.41 1.53 -15.31
N ALA A 89 -10.36 0.86 -16.46
CA ALA A 89 -11.20 -0.29 -16.77
C ALA A 89 -10.94 -1.50 -15.86
N ARG A 90 -9.73 -1.60 -15.26
CA ARG A 90 -9.32 -2.68 -14.34
C ARG A 90 -9.43 -2.29 -12.87
N SER A 91 -9.83 -1.06 -12.57
CA SER A 91 -9.85 -0.48 -11.22
C SER A 91 -11.24 -0.48 -10.60
N SER A 92 -11.29 -0.77 -9.31
CA SER A 92 -12.50 -0.60 -8.49
C SER A 92 -12.14 -0.03 -7.12
N THR A 93 -13.05 0.74 -6.52
CA THR A 93 -12.90 1.25 -5.15
C THR A 93 -13.62 0.33 -4.17
N LEU A 94 -12.95 -0.03 -3.07
CA LEU A 94 -13.50 -0.80 -1.98
C LEU A 94 -13.41 0.02 -0.68
N VAL A 95 -14.54 0.20 -0.02
CA VAL A 95 -14.63 0.82 1.31
C VAL A 95 -14.80 -0.30 2.34
N PRO A 96 -13.79 -0.59 3.17
CA PRO A 96 -13.88 -1.68 4.13
C PRO A 96 -14.83 -1.32 5.28
N GLN A 97 -15.53 -2.30 5.80
CA GLN A 97 -16.42 -2.13 6.96
C GLN A 97 -15.70 -2.44 8.29
N THR A 98 -14.71 -3.32 8.25
CA THR A 98 -13.95 -3.76 9.42
C THR A 98 -12.47 -3.95 9.08
N LEU A 99 -11.61 -4.00 10.10
CA LEU A 99 -10.19 -4.34 9.92
C LEU A 99 -9.99 -5.79 9.47
N GLU A 100 -10.90 -6.69 9.86
CA GLU A 100 -10.89 -8.07 9.42
C GLU A 100 -11.09 -8.16 7.90
N SER A 101 -12.03 -7.39 7.35
CA SER A 101 -12.26 -7.37 5.89
C SER A 101 -11.05 -6.84 5.12
N VAL A 102 -10.29 -5.92 5.71
CA VAL A 102 -9.00 -5.48 5.15
C VAL A 102 -7.97 -6.61 5.21
N SER A 103 -7.86 -7.29 6.36
CA SER A 103 -6.94 -8.41 6.53
C SER A 103 -7.22 -9.53 5.54
N ASP A 104 -8.50 -9.86 5.31
CA ASP A 104 -8.91 -10.86 4.33
C ASP A 104 -8.56 -10.45 2.89
N LEU A 105 -8.72 -9.16 2.56
CA LEU A 105 -8.38 -8.63 1.25
C LEU A 105 -6.87 -8.71 1.01
N VAL A 106 -6.06 -8.16 1.94
CA VAL A 106 -4.59 -8.12 1.75
C VAL A 106 -3.96 -9.51 1.78
N GLN A 107 -4.51 -10.45 2.57
CA GLN A 107 -4.08 -11.84 2.60
C GLN A 107 -4.20 -12.54 1.22
N ARG A 108 -5.12 -12.04 0.39
CA ARG A 108 -5.39 -12.54 -0.97
C ARG A 108 -4.92 -11.59 -2.06
N ALA A 109 -4.05 -10.65 -1.74
CA ALA A 109 -3.47 -9.76 -2.72
C ALA A 109 -2.25 -10.37 -3.38
N ARG A 110 -2.08 -10.14 -4.68
CA ARG A 110 -0.87 -10.46 -5.43
C ARG A 110 0.27 -9.51 -5.07
N LEU A 111 -0.08 -8.25 -4.83
CA LEU A 111 0.80 -7.20 -4.36
C LEU A 111 -0.02 -6.15 -3.61
N VAL A 112 0.52 -5.64 -2.50
CA VAL A 112 -0.06 -4.50 -1.78
C VAL A 112 0.85 -3.29 -1.91
N LEU A 113 0.29 -2.13 -2.30
CA LEU A 113 1.01 -0.86 -2.45
C LEU A 113 0.44 0.18 -1.46
N PRO A 114 0.81 0.11 -0.17
CA PRO A 114 0.21 0.96 0.85
C PRO A 114 0.89 2.33 0.93
N MET A 115 0.08 3.40 1.06
CA MET A 115 0.47 4.71 1.60
C MET A 115 0.00 4.86 3.05
N ARG A 116 -1.06 4.18 3.44
CA ARG A 116 -1.63 4.24 4.80
C ARG A 116 -0.90 3.29 5.74
N LEU A 117 -0.53 3.79 6.93
CA LEU A 117 0.18 3.03 7.96
C LEU A 117 -0.55 1.73 8.31
N HIS A 118 -1.84 1.79 8.59
CA HIS A 118 -2.61 0.59 8.97
C HIS A 118 -2.70 -0.43 7.83
N ALA A 119 -2.75 0.01 6.56
CA ALA A 119 -2.69 -0.90 5.42
C ALA A 119 -1.35 -1.64 5.36
N LEU A 120 -0.23 -0.93 5.61
CA LEU A 120 1.10 -1.52 5.69
C LEU A 120 1.16 -2.56 6.80
N ILE A 121 0.69 -2.22 8.00
CA ILE A 121 0.74 -3.13 9.16
C ILE A 121 -0.10 -4.38 8.90
N LEU A 122 -1.34 -4.23 8.42
CA LEU A 122 -2.23 -5.36 8.13
C LEU A 122 -1.69 -6.26 7.02
N ALA A 123 -1.13 -5.67 5.95
CA ALA A 123 -0.48 -6.44 4.89
C ALA A 123 0.75 -7.20 5.41
N ARG A 124 1.55 -6.58 6.31
CA ARG A 124 2.68 -7.26 6.93
C ARG A 124 2.25 -8.41 7.84
N LEU A 125 1.21 -8.21 8.66
CA LEU A 125 0.62 -9.26 9.50
C LEU A 125 0.00 -10.41 8.69
N ALA A 126 -0.44 -10.13 7.47
CA ALA A 126 -0.91 -11.13 6.51
C ALA A 126 0.22 -11.75 5.67
N ASN A 127 1.47 -11.41 5.92
CA ASN A 127 2.65 -11.84 5.15
C ASN A 127 2.53 -11.57 3.64
N SER A 128 1.76 -10.56 3.25
CA SER A 128 1.49 -10.23 1.85
C SER A 128 2.71 -9.64 1.16
N PRO A 129 2.92 -9.91 -0.14
CA PRO A 129 3.85 -9.16 -0.98
C PRO A 129 3.52 -7.68 -0.96
N MET A 130 4.51 -6.81 -0.75
CA MET A 130 4.24 -5.37 -0.67
C MET A 130 5.44 -4.48 -0.97
N ALA A 131 5.15 -3.26 -1.44
CA ALA A 131 6.08 -2.15 -1.53
C ALA A 131 5.37 -0.86 -1.10
N ALA A 132 5.85 -0.22 -0.04
CA ALA A 132 5.21 0.95 0.53
C ALA A 132 5.56 2.24 -0.24
N LEU A 133 4.63 3.20 -0.22
CA LEU A 133 4.84 4.57 -0.65
C LEU A 133 4.68 5.48 0.55
N SER A 134 5.68 6.29 0.86
CA SER A 134 5.66 7.12 2.05
C SER A 134 5.40 8.59 1.74
N TYR A 135 4.40 9.15 2.39
CA TYR A 135 4.15 10.58 2.47
C TYR A 135 4.46 11.15 3.87
N ASP A 136 4.79 10.29 4.83
CA ASP A 136 4.92 10.60 6.26
C ASP A 136 6.05 9.76 6.88
N PRO A 137 6.90 10.33 7.75
CA PRO A 137 7.96 9.61 8.44
C PRO A 137 7.49 8.38 9.22
N LYS A 138 6.23 8.33 9.68
CA LYS A 138 5.67 7.16 10.38
C LYS A 138 5.56 5.95 9.46
N VAL A 139 5.20 6.16 8.19
CA VAL A 139 5.14 5.08 7.20
C VAL A 139 6.55 4.58 6.89
N GLU A 140 7.54 5.48 6.76
CA GLU A 140 8.94 5.11 6.56
C GLU A 140 9.48 4.27 7.73
N ALA A 141 9.24 4.72 8.97
CA ALA A 141 9.65 4.00 10.17
C ALA A 141 9.01 2.61 10.26
N ALA A 142 7.70 2.50 9.99
CA ALA A 142 7.00 1.22 10.00
C ALA A 142 7.49 0.29 8.88
N ALA A 143 7.75 0.79 7.69
CA ALA A 143 8.30 0.03 6.58
C ALA A 143 9.71 -0.50 6.90
N ALA A 144 10.57 0.34 7.50
CA ALA A 144 11.90 -0.06 7.95
C ALA A 144 11.84 -1.16 9.01
N MET A 145 10.99 -1.00 10.04
CA MET A 145 10.75 -2.05 11.05
C MET A 145 10.28 -3.36 10.42
N ALA A 146 9.38 -3.26 9.46
CA ALA A 146 8.79 -4.41 8.77
C ALA A 146 9.69 -5.01 7.69
N THR A 147 10.85 -4.42 7.41
CA THR A 147 11.76 -4.81 6.32
C THR A 147 11.04 -4.80 4.95
N VAL A 148 10.23 -3.77 4.73
CA VAL A 148 9.44 -3.56 3.50
C VAL A 148 10.09 -2.49 2.64
N PRO A 149 10.28 -2.70 1.33
CA PRO A 149 10.70 -1.63 0.43
C PRO A 149 9.77 -0.43 0.51
N CYS A 150 10.33 0.76 0.69
CA CYS A 150 9.56 1.99 0.86
C CYS A 150 10.11 3.12 -0.03
N ILE A 151 9.23 3.71 -0.82
CA ILE A 151 9.56 4.82 -1.73
C ILE A 151 8.98 6.11 -1.15
N PRO A 152 9.83 7.08 -0.77
CA PRO A 152 9.35 8.40 -0.35
C PRO A 152 8.75 9.16 -1.53
N LEU A 153 7.52 9.67 -1.40
CA LEU A 153 6.85 10.43 -2.47
C LEU A 153 7.56 11.73 -2.83
N ARG A 154 8.35 12.29 -1.92
CA ARG A 154 9.19 13.49 -2.17
C ARG A 154 10.35 13.24 -3.12
N SER A 155 10.70 11.98 -3.39
CA SER A 155 11.78 11.56 -4.29
C SER A 155 11.34 10.36 -5.13
N LEU A 156 10.23 10.54 -5.85
CA LEU A 156 9.68 9.48 -6.70
C LEU A 156 10.68 9.13 -7.80
N PRO A 157 11.02 7.85 -7.98
CA PRO A 157 11.85 7.40 -9.10
C PRO A 157 11.06 7.49 -10.42
N PHE A 158 11.74 7.29 -11.55
CA PHE A 158 11.09 7.21 -12.85
C PHE A 158 10.18 5.96 -12.95
N VAL A 159 9.25 5.98 -13.92
CA VAL A 159 8.27 4.91 -14.13
C VAL A 159 8.92 3.53 -14.25
N ASP A 160 10.01 3.41 -14.99
CA ASP A 160 10.68 2.11 -15.22
C ASP A 160 11.35 1.57 -13.95
N ASP A 161 11.92 2.45 -13.12
CA ASP A 161 12.51 2.06 -11.83
C ASP A 161 11.44 1.63 -10.84
N LEU A 162 10.32 2.39 -10.77
CA LEU A 162 9.13 2.02 -9.99
C LEU A 162 8.60 0.65 -10.37
N LEU A 163 8.42 0.43 -11.67
CA LEU A 163 7.92 -0.81 -12.21
C LEU A 163 8.86 -2.00 -11.88
N THR A 164 10.18 -1.79 -12.01
CA THR A 164 11.19 -2.80 -11.66
C THR A 164 11.10 -3.17 -10.18
N LEU A 165 11.01 -2.16 -9.30
CA LEU A 165 10.91 -2.37 -7.87
C LEU A 165 9.61 -3.13 -7.50
N TRP A 166 8.48 -2.70 -8.04
CA TRP A 166 7.20 -3.37 -7.75
C TRP A 166 7.14 -4.79 -8.28
N ARG A 167 7.69 -5.05 -9.49
CA ARG A 167 7.78 -6.41 -10.04
C ARG A 167 8.61 -7.36 -9.17
N ALA A 168 9.68 -6.84 -8.56
CA ALA A 168 10.52 -7.64 -7.68
C ALA A 168 9.79 -8.13 -6.42
N GLU A 169 8.73 -7.44 -6.01
CA GLU A 169 7.94 -7.80 -4.83
C GLU A 169 6.66 -8.59 -5.16
N VAL A 170 6.28 -8.68 -6.44
CA VAL A 170 5.10 -9.47 -6.85
C VAL A 170 5.29 -10.94 -6.48
N ASP A 171 4.24 -11.55 -5.90
CA ASP A 171 4.22 -12.95 -5.48
C ASP A 171 5.36 -13.34 -4.50
N ARG A 172 5.94 -12.34 -3.81
CA ARG A 172 7.00 -12.52 -2.82
C ARG A 172 6.48 -12.27 -1.41
N PRO A 173 5.93 -13.29 -0.74
CA PRO A 173 5.39 -13.13 0.60
C PRO A 173 6.49 -12.77 1.60
N ALA A 174 6.10 -12.05 2.65
CA ALA A 174 6.98 -11.76 3.76
C ALA A 174 7.29 -13.03 4.56
N ASP A 175 8.46 -13.04 5.22
CA ASP A 175 8.86 -14.12 6.11
C ASP A 175 7.97 -14.14 7.38
N PRO A 176 7.25 -15.23 7.68
CA PRO A 176 6.40 -15.35 8.86
C PRO A 176 7.16 -15.20 10.18
N ASP A 177 8.41 -15.67 10.25
CA ASP A 177 9.22 -15.57 11.48
C ASP A 177 9.58 -14.12 11.78
N GLN A 178 9.90 -13.33 10.77
CA GLN A 178 10.10 -11.89 10.91
C GLN A 178 8.81 -11.18 11.33
N THR A 179 7.67 -11.58 10.78
CA THR A 179 6.36 -11.03 11.18
C THR A 179 6.07 -11.31 12.65
N GLN A 180 6.35 -12.51 13.13
CA GLN A 180 6.16 -12.86 14.54
C GLN A 180 7.07 -12.07 15.47
N ALA A 181 8.31 -11.75 15.05
CA ALA A 181 9.25 -10.94 15.82
C ALA A 181 8.76 -9.50 16.02
N LEU A 182 8.03 -8.91 15.04
CA LEU A 182 7.48 -7.56 15.12
C LEU A 182 6.35 -7.40 16.15
N ARG A 183 5.75 -8.50 16.60
CA ARG A 183 4.62 -8.52 17.54
C ARG A 183 5.08 -8.64 19.02
N ARG A 184 6.35 -8.80 19.28
CA ARG A 184 6.95 -8.92 20.62
C ARG A 184 7.42 -7.58 21.14
#